data_a4a66be804db92c2f4d3a87bed78bf4b
#
_entry.id   a4a66be804db92c2f4d3a87bed78bf4b
#
_cell.length_a   1.000
_cell.length_b   1.000
_cell.length_c   1.000
_cell.angle_alpha   90.00
_cell.angle_beta   90.00
_cell.angle_gamma   90.00
#
_symmetry.space_group_name_H-M   'P 1'
#
loop_
_entity.id
_entity.type
_entity.pdbx_description
1 polymer ?
#
loop_
_entity_poly.entity_id
_entity_poly.type
_entity_poly.pdbx_seq_one_letter_code
_entity_poly.pdbx_strand_id
1 'polypeptide(L)'
;MKDADLQAYCGRAVERGALHAKEIPPSSVVTAPWVRLKCRFGCPNYGRSFCCPPHTPTPEETRRIIDCYHHAILFHSESPKTPDRRKRIREFLEMLIDLEREIFKEGYYKAFVFLEGPCHYHTILRQQDEFTPCTECAKIKGDSCRFGMKARPSMEGCGIDVYQTARNNGFFIQPLREKTETQNLYCLMLVD
;
A
#
# COMPACT_ATOMS: atom_id res chain seq x y z
N MET A 1 -16.41 5.71 14.14
CA MET A 1 -16.54 6.43 12.85
C MET A 1 -17.99 6.34 12.38
N LYS A 2 -18.48 7.29 11.59
CA LYS A 2 -19.81 7.20 10.97
C LYS A 2 -19.68 6.52 9.60
N ASP A 3 -20.61 5.64 9.25
CA ASP A 3 -20.60 4.97 7.94
C ASP A 3 -20.58 5.97 6.76
N ALA A 4 -21.25 7.13 6.94
CA ALA A 4 -21.25 8.21 5.95
C ALA A 4 -19.85 8.76 5.66
N ASP A 5 -18.96 8.79 6.64
CA ASP A 5 -17.60 9.30 6.48
C ASP A 5 -16.75 8.31 5.65
N LEU A 6 -16.91 7.00 5.87
CA LEU A 6 -16.23 5.96 5.09
C LEU A 6 -16.63 5.99 3.61
N GLN A 7 -17.93 6.13 3.35
CA GLN A 7 -18.43 6.25 1.97
C GLN A 7 -17.90 7.52 1.29
N ALA A 8 -17.80 8.63 2.03
CA ALA A 8 -17.21 9.87 1.52
C ALA A 8 -15.71 9.69 1.19
N TYR A 9 -14.95 8.96 2.01
CA TYR A 9 -13.53 8.67 1.71
C TYR A 9 -13.36 7.77 0.50
N CYS A 10 -14.22 6.75 0.35
CA CYS A 10 -14.26 5.94 -0.85
C CYS A 10 -14.56 6.79 -2.10
N GLY A 11 -15.55 7.69 -2.02
CA GLY A 11 -15.89 8.62 -3.09
C GLY A 11 -14.72 9.53 -3.48
N ARG A 12 -14.08 10.17 -2.50
CA ARG A 12 -12.89 11.03 -2.72
C ARG A 12 -11.74 10.27 -3.41
N ALA A 13 -11.50 8.99 -3.04
CA ALA A 13 -10.48 8.19 -3.67
C ALA A 13 -10.78 7.92 -5.15
N VAL A 14 -12.03 7.59 -5.47
CA VAL A 14 -12.48 7.34 -6.85
C VAL A 14 -12.40 8.61 -7.69
N GLU A 15 -12.87 9.74 -7.18
CA GLU A 15 -12.77 11.06 -7.84
C GLU A 15 -11.33 11.47 -8.16
N ARG A 16 -10.37 10.99 -7.35
CA ARG A 16 -8.94 11.29 -7.50
C ARG A 16 -8.15 10.23 -8.26
N GLY A 17 -8.83 9.22 -8.84
CA GLY A 17 -8.21 8.27 -9.77
C GLY A 17 -8.06 6.84 -9.29
N ALA A 18 -8.59 6.45 -8.13
CA ALA A 18 -8.80 5.04 -7.82
C ALA A 18 -9.90 4.49 -8.74
N LEU A 19 -9.70 3.29 -9.27
CA LEU A 19 -10.74 2.62 -10.06
C LEU A 19 -11.91 2.18 -9.17
N HIS A 20 -11.56 1.65 -7.98
CA HIS A 20 -12.52 1.29 -6.96
C HIS A 20 -11.94 1.61 -5.57
N ALA A 21 -12.84 1.96 -4.66
CA ALA A 21 -12.58 2.04 -3.22
C ALA A 21 -13.76 1.43 -2.50
N LYS A 22 -13.50 0.51 -1.58
CA LYS A 22 -14.54 -0.25 -0.89
C LYS A 22 -14.22 -0.37 0.59
N GLU A 23 -15.19 -0.02 1.43
CA GLU A 23 -15.16 -0.38 2.83
C GLU A 23 -15.16 -1.90 2.98
N ILE A 24 -14.28 -2.42 3.82
CA ILE A 24 -14.16 -3.84 4.13
C ILE A 24 -14.00 -4.04 5.64
N PRO A 25 -14.52 -5.13 6.20
CA PRO A 25 -14.23 -5.44 7.58
C PRO A 25 -12.75 -5.85 7.73
N PRO A 26 -12.02 -5.36 8.76
CA PRO A 26 -10.62 -5.75 9.00
C PRO A 26 -10.41 -7.27 9.13
N SER A 27 -11.44 -8.00 9.56
CA SER A 27 -11.44 -9.47 9.64
C SER A 27 -11.34 -10.16 8.27
N SER A 28 -11.69 -9.48 7.18
CA SER A 28 -11.58 -10.03 5.82
C SER A 28 -10.16 -9.94 5.26
N VAL A 29 -9.29 -9.17 5.89
CA VAL A 29 -7.88 -9.03 5.51
C VAL A 29 -7.12 -10.26 5.96
N VAL A 30 -6.45 -10.92 5.04
CA VAL A 30 -5.71 -12.16 5.29
C VAL A 30 -4.22 -11.86 5.44
N THR A 31 -3.62 -12.32 6.53
CA THR A 31 -2.16 -12.30 6.71
C THR A 31 -1.62 -13.72 6.70
N ALA A 32 -0.48 -13.93 6.05
CA ALA A 32 0.12 -15.25 5.94
C ALA A 32 1.66 -15.20 5.83
N PRO A 33 2.38 -16.08 6.56
CA PRO A 33 3.84 -16.12 6.53
C PRO A 33 4.43 -16.38 5.14
N TRP A 34 3.74 -17.18 4.31
CA TRP A 34 4.22 -17.54 2.96
C TRP A 34 4.39 -16.33 2.03
N VAL A 35 3.62 -15.24 2.24
CA VAL A 35 3.70 -14.02 1.43
C VAL A 35 5.13 -13.46 1.46
N ARG A 36 5.77 -13.48 2.62
CA ARG A 36 7.13 -12.96 2.80
C ARG A 36 8.23 -13.86 2.22
N LEU A 37 7.93 -15.11 1.85
CA LEU A 37 8.88 -15.96 1.13
C LEU A 37 9.27 -15.36 -0.22
N LYS A 38 8.29 -14.79 -0.95
CA LYS A 38 8.56 -14.11 -2.23
C LYS A 38 9.43 -12.86 -2.05
N CYS A 39 9.22 -12.11 -0.95
CA CYS A 39 10.10 -10.99 -0.61
C CYS A 39 11.52 -11.49 -0.33
N ARG A 40 11.65 -12.51 0.53
CA ARG A 40 12.95 -13.00 1.02
C ARG A 40 13.81 -13.63 -0.08
N PHE A 41 13.21 -14.41 -0.97
CA PHE A 41 13.94 -15.20 -1.96
C PHE A 41 13.86 -14.68 -3.39
N GLY A 42 12.89 -13.80 -3.73
CA GLY A 42 12.65 -13.36 -5.09
C GLY A 42 12.72 -11.85 -5.33
N CYS A 43 12.67 -11.03 -4.28
CA CYS A 43 12.61 -9.58 -4.44
C CYS A 43 13.99 -8.91 -4.27
N PRO A 44 14.48 -8.16 -5.27
CA PRO A 44 15.75 -7.45 -5.17
C PRO A 44 15.73 -6.30 -4.15
N ASN A 45 14.55 -5.92 -3.66
CA ASN A 45 14.37 -4.85 -2.67
C ASN A 45 14.34 -5.35 -1.21
N TYR A 46 14.48 -6.67 -0.99
CA TYR A 46 14.54 -7.23 0.36
C TYR A 46 15.69 -6.60 1.16
N GLY A 47 15.41 -6.11 2.37
CA GLY A 47 16.39 -5.47 3.22
C GLY A 47 16.89 -4.09 2.80
N ARG A 48 16.42 -3.56 1.65
CA ARG A 48 16.93 -2.29 1.11
C ARG A 48 16.18 -1.04 1.58
N SER A 49 15.00 -1.18 2.17
CA SER A 49 14.25 -0.07 2.73
C SER A 49 13.53 -0.46 4.01
N PHE A 50 13.27 0.53 4.86
CA PHE A 50 12.52 0.32 6.10
C PHE A 50 11.03 -0.02 5.84
N CYS A 51 10.54 0.19 4.62
CA CYS A 51 9.22 -0.21 4.15
C CYS A 51 9.18 -1.64 3.59
N CYS A 52 10.30 -2.38 3.65
CA CYS A 52 10.42 -3.76 3.16
C CYS A 52 10.89 -4.71 4.27
N PRO A 53 10.56 -6.01 4.18
CA PRO A 53 11.12 -6.99 5.10
C PRO A 53 12.66 -6.99 5.04
N PRO A 54 13.34 -7.25 6.15
CA PRO A 54 12.84 -7.70 7.46
C PRO A 54 12.33 -6.59 8.37
N HIS A 55 12.38 -5.33 7.96
CA HIS A 55 12.12 -4.15 8.80
C HIS A 55 10.62 -3.84 9.01
N THR A 56 9.75 -4.43 8.23
CA THR A 56 8.29 -4.31 8.38
C THR A 56 7.75 -5.28 9.44
N PRO A 57 6.57 -5.03 10.02
CA PRO A 57 5.93 -5.97 10.93
C PRO A 57 5.80 -7.38 10.32
N THR A 58 5.94 -8.41 11.15
CA THR A 58 5.67 -9.79 10.72
C THR A 58 4.18 -9.97 10.39
N PRO A 59 3.80 -11.04 9.68
CA PRO A 59 2.38 -11.32 9.41
C PRO A 59 1.54 -11.42 10.68
N GLU A 60 2.08 -11.98 11.76
CA GLU A 60 1.45 -12.11 13.06
C GLU A 60 1.29 -10.75 13.76
N GLU A 61 2.32 -9.90 13.70
CA GLU A 61 2.26 -8.52 14.20
C GLU A 61 1.27 -7.69 13.38
N THR A 62 1.28 -7.85 12.05
CA THR A 62 0.33 -7.18 11.15
C THR A 62 -1.10 -7.58 11.47
N ARG A 63 -1.38 -8.87 11.75
CA ARG A 63 -2.71 -9.30 12.17
C ARG A 63 -3.14 -8.62 13.44
N ARG A 64 -2.28 -8.60 14.47
CA ARG A 64 -2.57 -7.91 15.73
C ARG A 64 -2.81 -6.40 15.56
N ILE A 65 -2.08 -5.77 14.64
CA ILE A 65 -2.31 -4.34 14.30
C ILE A 65 -3.69 -4.17 13.67
N ILE A 66 -4.04 -4.99 12.66
CA ILE A 66 -5.32 -4.91 11.94
C ILE A 66 -6.49 -5.16 12.92
N ASP A 67 -6.33 -6.07 13.88
CA ASP A 67 -7.35 -6.40 14.89
C ASP A 67 -7.64 -5.24 15.88
N CYS A 68 -6.80 -4.19 15.90
CA CYS A 68 -7.06 -2.97 16.66
C CYS A 68 -8.02 -1.99 15.95
N TYR A 69 -8.51 -2.33 14.74
CA TYR A 69 -9.35 -1.46 13.92
C TYR A 69 -10.72 -2.08 13.68
N HIS A 70 -11.73 -1.22 13.56
CA HIS A 70 -13.10 -1.61 13.22
C HIS A 70 -13.40 -1.41 11.74
N HIS A 71 -12.66 -0.51 11.07
CA HIS A 71 -12.90 -0.13 9.69
C HIS A 71 -11.64 -0.19 8.84
N ALA A 72 -11.81 -0.59 7.60
CA ALA A 72 -10.75 -0.55 6.59
C ALA A 72 -11.34 -0.21 5.22
N ILE A 73 -10.51 0.40 4.35
CA ILE A 73 -10.85 0.67 2.96
C ILE A 73 -9.83 -0.05 2.07
N LEU A 74 -10.32 -0.89 1.17
CA LEU A 74 -9.52 -1.51 0.12
C LEU A 74 -9.64 -0.69 -1.16
N PHE A 75 -8.52 -0.18 -1.64
CA PHE A 75 -8.41 0.57 -2.88
C PHE A 75 -7.90 -0.32 -4.00
N HIS A 76 -8.44 -0.10 -5.19
CA HIS A 76 -8.02 -0.79 -6.40
C HIS A 76 -7.75 0.22 -7.50
N SER A 77 -6.67 0.00 -8.25
CA SER A 77 -6.35 0.69 -9.49
C SER A 77 -5.76 -0.28 -10.50
N GLU A 78 -5.80 0.09 -11.76
CA GLU A 78 -5.20 -0.66 -12.85
C GLU A 78 -3.98 0.07 -13.41
N SER A 79 -2.95 -0.69 -13.72
CA SER A 79 -1.71 -0.18 -14.27
C SER A 79 -1.37 -0.89 -15.59
N PRO A 80 -1.91 -0.39 -16.73
CA PRO A 80 -1.58 -0.92 -18.04
C PRO A 80 -0.10 -0.68 -18.36
N LYS A 81 0.46 -1.51 -19.23
CA LYS A 81 1.86 -1.39 -19.63
C LYS A 81 2.03 -0.29 -20.69
N THR A 82 2.00 0.95 -20.22
CA THR A 82 2.22 2.17 -21.02
C THR A 82 3.51 2.87 -20.61
N PRO A 83 4.09 3.77 -21.43
CA PRO A 83 5.29 4.52 -21.05
C PRO A 83 5.14 5.31 -19.75
N ASP A 84 3.95 5.80 -19.43
CA ASP A 84 3.61 6.58 -18.25
C ASP A 84 3.21 5.72 -17.02
N ARG A 85 3.28 4.38 -17.13
CA ARG A 85 2.89 3.43 -16.08
C ARG A 85 3.45 3.81 -14.70
N ARG A 86 4.73 4.11 -14.61
CA ARG A 86 5.38 4.44 -13.33
C ARG A 86 4.84 5.73 -12.73
N LYS A 87 4.58 6.73 -13.58
CA LYS A 87 3.98 7.99 -13.17
C LYS A 87 2.60 7.76 -12.58
N ARG A 88 1.75 7.00 -13.26
CA ARG A 88 0.38 6.66 -12.81
C ARG A 88 0.38 5.89 -11.48
N ILE A 89 1.28 4.91 -11.33
CA ILE A 89 1.43 4.19 -10.05
C ILE A 89 1.79 5.18 -8.94
N ARG A 90 2.78 6.04 -9.16
CA ARG A 90 3.19 7.06 -8.19
C ARG A 90 2.04 7.97 -7.80
N GLU A 91 1.34 8.53 -8.78
CA GLU A 91 0.20 9.44 -8.55
C GLU A 91 -0.89 8.77 -7.70
N PHE A 92 -1.19 7.50 -7.99
CA PHE A 92 -2.13 6.71 -7.18
C PHE A 92 -1.65 6.53 -5.74
N LEU A 93 -0.38 6.16 -5.53
CA LEU A 93 0.16 5.95 -4.20
C LEU A 93 0.25 7.26 -3.39
N GLU A 94 0.66 8.36 -4.02
CA GLU A 94 0.72 9.68 -3.37
C GLU A 94 -0.68 10.19 -3.02
N MET A 95 -1.66 9.98 -3.88
CA MET A 95 -3.06 10.31 -3.60
C MET A 95 -3.56 9.59 -2.34
N LEU A 96 -3.24 8.30 -2.16
CA LEU A 96 -3.65 7.55 -0.97
C LEU A 96 -2.96 8.05 0.31
N ILE A 97 -1.69 8.47 0.22
CA ILE A 97 -0.96 9.07 1.35
C ILE A 97 -1.58 10.42 1.73
N ASP A 98 -1.95 11.22 0.76
CA ASP A 98 -2.60 12.50 1.01
C ASP A 98 -4.00 12.30 1.62
N LEU A 99 -4.76 11.30 1.14
CA LEU A 99 -6.04 10.92 1.72
C LEU A 99 -5.90 10.45 3.18
N GLU A 100 -4.88 9.64 3.51
CA GLU A 100 -4.57 9.26 4.90
C GLU A 100 -4.39 10.50 5.79
N ARG A 101 -3.64 11.50 5.30
CA ARG A 101 -3.38 12.74 6.03
C ARG A 101 -4.64 13.59 6.23
N GLU A 102 -5.53 13.62 5.25
CA GLU A 102 -6.83 14.29 5.34
C GLU A 102 -7.69 13.62 6.43
N ILE A 103 -7.85 12.30 6.34
CA ILE A 103 -8.60 11.49 7.30
C ILE A 103 -8.06 11.68 8.73
N PHE A 104 -6.73 11.66 8.89
CA PHE A 104 -6.09 11.96 10.18
C PHE A 104 -6.49 13.35 10.71
N LYS A 105 -6.47 14.39 9.86
CA LYS A 105 -6.83 15.75 10.24
C LYS A 105 -8.33 15.90 10.56
N GLU A 106 -9.17 15.06 9.98
CA GLU A 106 -10.60 15.00 10.26
C GLU A 106 -10.94 14.30 11.60
N GLY A 107 -9.90 13.86 12.35
CA GLY A 107 -10.02 13.32 13.70
C GLY A 107 -9.81 11.80 13.82
N TYR A 108 -9.63 11.10 12.72
CA TYR A 108 -9.35 9.66 12.71
C TYR A 108 -7.85 9.40 12.86
N TYR A 109 -7.35 9.65 14.06
CA TYR A 109 -5.92 9.71 14.37
C TYR A 109 -5.16 8.39 14.18
N LYS A 110 -5.87 7.27 14.06
CA LYS A 110 -5.28 5.96 13.77
C LYS A 110 -5.18 5.66 12.27
N ALA A 111 -5.60 6.58 11.37
CA ALA A 111 -5.54 6.34 9.94
C ALA A 111 -4.13 5.94 9.49
N PHE A 112 -4.03 4.80 8.79
CA PHE A 112 -2.76 4.28 8.30
C PHE A 112 -2.94 3.49 6.99
N VAL A 113 -2.16 3.81 5.95
CA VAL A 113 -2.22 3.14 4.65
C VAL A 113 -1.07 2.15 4.45
N PHE A 114 -1.40 0.94 4.02
CA PHE A 114 -0.48 -0.02 3.42
C PHE A 114 -0.58 0.12 1.91
N LEU A 115 0.55 0.38 1.26
CA LEU A 115 0.64 0.58 -0.18
C LEU A 115 0.90 -0.74 -0.92
N GLU A 116 1.21 -0.66 -2.21
CA GLU A 116 1.70 -1.77 -3.01
C GLU A 116 3.22 -1.62 -3.25
N GLY A 117 3.91 -2.73 -3.45
CA GLY A 117 5.32 -2.76 -3.87
C GLY A 117 6.33 -2.21 -2.86
N PRO A 118 7.59 -2.07 -3.26
CA PRO A 118 8.63 -1.53 -2.40
C PRO A 118 8.48 -0.02 -2.23
N CYS A 119 9.23 0.54 -1.27
CA CYS A 119 9.25 1.99 -1.05
C CYS A 119 9.44 2.76 -2.37
N HIS A 120 8.42 3.48 -2.80
CA HIS A 120 8.41 4.16 -4.09
C HIS A 120 9.46 5.28 -4.20
N TYR A 121 9.91 5.87 -3.08
CA TYR A 121 11.02 6.81 -3.04
C TYR A 121 12.40 6.18 -3.35
N HIS A 122 12.50 4.85 -3.28
CA HIS A 122 13.69 4.11 -3.70
C HIS A 122 13.60 3.61 -5.14
N THR A 123 12.40 3.20 -5.58
CA THR A 123 12.24 2.41 -6.81
C THR A 123 11.63 3.17 -7.96
N ILE A 124 10.54 3.87 -7.71
CA ILE A 124 9.75 4.49 -8.78
C ILE A 124 10.35 5.82 -9.23
N LEU A 125 10.92 6.59 -8.27
CA LEU A 125 11.47 7.91 -8.56
C LEU A 125 12.90 7.89 -9.12
N ARG A 126 13.49 6.73 -9.32
CA ARG A 126 14.89 6.61 -9.81
C ARG A 126 15.10 7.17 -11.22
N GLN A 127 14.07 7.47 -11.98
CA GLN A 127 14.19 7.74 -13.42
C GLN A 127 13.49 9.01 -13.95
N GLN A 128 12.77 9.78 -13.15
CA GLN A 128 12.09 11.01 -13.64
C GLN A 128 11.99 12.08 -12.55
N ASP A 129 12.58 13.22 -12.86
CA ASP A 129 12.24 14.59 -12.49
C ASP A 129 11.90 14.99 -11.04
N GLU A 130 12.51 16.06 -10.59
CA GLU A 130 12.29 16.88 -9.38
C GLU A 130 12.71 16.28 -8.03
N PHE A 131 12.73 14.96 -7.85
CA PHE A 131 13.19 14.36 -6.60
C PHE A 131 14.47 13.55 -6.83
N THR A 132 15.53 13.88 -6.15
CA THR A 132 16.69 12.99 -6.03
C THR A 132 16.21 11.73 -5.29
N PRO A 133 16.17 10.56 -5.96
CA PRO A 133 15.73 9.32 -5.31
C PRO A 133 16.67 8.94 -4.18
N CYS A 134 16.15 8.18 -3.21
CA CYS A 134 17.01 7.61 -2.18
C CYS A 134 17.90 6.55 -2.83
N THR A 135 19.20 6.70 -2.77
CA THR A 135 20.17 5.67 -3.17
C THR A 135 20.24 4.57 -2.11
N GLU A 136 20.08 4.96 -0.84
CA GLU A 136 20.06 4.09 0.33
C GLU A 136 19.00 4.57 1.32
N CYS A 137 18.48 3.65 2.13
CA CYS A 137 17.49 3.99 3.13
C CYS A 137 18.15 4.53 4.40
N ALA A 138 17.98 5.81 4.67
CA ALA A 138 18.50 6.47 5.87
C ALA A 138 18.05 5.76 7.16
N LYS A 139 16.79 5.31 7.24
CA LYS A 139 16.25 4.59 8.40
C LYS A 139 17.03 3.30 8.74
N ILE A 140 17.52 2.58 7.74
CA ILE A 140 18.34 1.37 7.98
C ILE A 140 19.68 1.75 8.61
N LYS A 141 20.21 2.94 8.29
CA LYS A 141 21.45 3.47 8.86
C LYS A 141 21.27 4.13 10.23
N GLY A 142 20.05 4.18 10.76
CA GLY A 142 19.74 4.85 12.02
C GLY A 142 19.40 6.34 11.89
N ASP A 143 19.39 6.86 10.66
CA ASP A 143 19.10 8.27 10.38
C ASP A 143 17.58 8.51 10.14
N SER A 144 17.18 9.79 10.14
CA SER A 144 15.82 10.17 9.82
C SER A 144 15.49 10.00 8.34
N CYS A 145 14.33 9.41 8.04
CA CYS A 145 13.86 9.31 6.66
C CYS A 145 13.47 10.69 6.12
N ARG A 146 14.04 11.09 4.99
CA ARG A 146 13.69 12.34 4.30
C ARG A 146 12.20 12.41 3.89
N PHE A 147 11.60 11.26 3.66
CA PHE A 147 10.19 11.10 3.29
C PHE A 147 9.36 10.42 4.39
N GLY A 148 9.75 10.56 5.67
CA GLY A 148 9.13 9.84 6.78
C GLY A 148 7.62 10.05 6.93
N MET A 149 7.12 11.21 6.54
CA MET A 149 5.68 11.51 6.54
C MET A 149 4.93 10.89 5.36
N LYS A 150 5.62 10.36 4.37
CA LYS A 150 5.05 9.82 3.13
C LYS A 150 5.43 8.35 2.87
N ALA A 151 6.54 7.87 3.39
CA ALA A 151 6.98 6.49 3.20
C ALA A 151 6.08 5.53 3.99
N ARG A 152 5.44 4.60 3.30
CA ARG A 152 4.53 3.59 3.87
C ARG A 152 4.95 2.20 3.42
N PRO A 153 4.77 1.17 4.27
CA PRO A 153 5.05 -0.21 3.89
C PRO A 153 3.99 -0.73 2.91
N SER A 154 4.34 -1.79 2.18
CA SER A 154 3.36 -2.48 1.34
C SER A 154 2.59 -3.54 2.09
N MET A 155 1.41 -3.88 1.56
CA MET A 155 0.60 -4.99 2.05
C MET A 155 1.43 -6.28 2.10
N GLU A 156 2.09 -6.64 1.00
CA GLU A 156 2.91 -7.87 0.90
C GLU A 156 4.12 -7.83 1.84
N GLY A 157 4.74 -6.66 1.97
CA GLY A 157 5.88 -6.45 2.88
C GLY A 157 5.52 -6.72 4.33
N CYS A 158 4.27 -6.47 4.71
CA CYS A 158 3.71 -6.75 6.02
C CYS A 158 3.06 -8.14 6.11
N GLY A 159 3.15 -8.96 5.06
CA GLY A 159 2.61 -10.32 5.03
C GLY A 159 1.12 -10.40 4.79
N ILE A 160 0.49 -9.35 4.25
CA ILE A 160 -0.91 -9.39 3.83
C ILE A 160 -1.00 -10.11 2.48
N ASP A 161 -1.83 -11.15 2.43
CA ASP A 161 -2.18 -11.86 1.19
C ASP A 161 -3.18 -11.01 0.40
N VAL A 162 -2.65 -10.25 -0.55
CA VAL A 162 -3.44 -9.34 -1.40
C VAL A 162 -4.47 -10.11 -2.22
N TYR A 163 -4.10 -11.28 -2.76
CA TYR A 163 -5.01 -12.08 -3.58
C TYR A 163 -6.20 -12.58 -2.79
N GLN A 164 -5.96 -13.17 -1.63
CA GLN A 164 -7.04 -13.69 -0.81
C GLN A 164 -7.88 -12.54 -0.21
N THR A 165 -7.23 -11.45 0.22
CA THR A 165 -7.93 -10.26 0.72
C THR A 165 -8.85 -9.66 -0.34
N ALA A 166 -8.35 -9.47 -1.57
CA ALA A 166 -9.16 -8.95 -2.67
C ALA A 166 -10.35 -9.86 -2.98
N ARG A 167 -10.13 -11.17 -3.10
CA ARG A 167 -11.19 -12.16 -3.37
C ARG A 167 -12.25 -12.22 -2.29
N ASN A 168 -11.86 -12.20 -1.02
CA ASN A 168 -12.79 -12.16 0.11
C ASN A 168 -13.73 -10.95 0.07
N ASN A 169 -13.28 -9.88 -0.61
CA ASN A 169 -14.03 -8.63 -0.73
C ASN A 169 -14.69 -8.44 -2.11
N GLY A 170 -14.74 -9.49 -2.93
CA GLY A 170 -15.47 -9.52 -4.19
C GLY A 170 -14.70 -8.95 -5.38
N PHE A 171 -13.38 -8.73 -5.26
CA PHE A 171 -12.55 -8.32 -6.38
C PHE A 171 -11.99 -9.54 -7.12
N PHE A 172 -12.03 -9.45 -8.45
CA PHE A 172 -11.39 -10.44 -9.30
C PHE A 172 -9.91 -10.11 -9.46
N ILE A 173 -9.04 -11.01 -9.02
CA ILE A 173 -7.60 -10.88 -9.15
C ILE A 173 -6.95 -12.21 -9.54
N GLN A 174 -6.06 -12.18 -10.52
CA GLN A 174 -5.26 -13.32 -10.98
C GLN A 174 -3.78 -12.94 -11.13
N PRO A 175 -2.86 -13.90 -11.00
CA PRO A 175 -1.47 -13.70 -11.39
C PRO A 175 -1.39 -13.34 -12.87
N LEU A 176 -0.51 -12.39 -13.20
CA LEU A 176 -0.20 -12.07 -14.58
C LEU A 176 0.42 -13.30 -15.26
N ARG A 177 -0.05 -13.63 -16.44
CA ARG A 177 0.48 -14.70 -17.29
C ARG A 177 1.62 -14.16 -18.17
N GLU A 178 1.48 -12.90 -18.59
CA GLU A 178 2.45 -12.22 -19.46
C GLU A 178 2.80 -10.83 -18.91
N LYS A 179 4.03 -10.40 -19.24
CA LYS A 179 4.53 -9.06 -18.83
C LYS A 179 3.78 -7.89 -19.48
N THR A 180 2.97 -8.17 -20.49
CA THR A 180 2.19 -7.18 -21.25
C THR A 180 0.82 -6.89 -20.64
N GLU A 181 0.35 -7.75 -19.75
CA GLU A 181 -0.95 -7.59 -19.11
C GLU A 181 -1.03 -6.38 -18.19
N THR A 182 -2.26 -5.86 -18.03
CA THR A 182 -2.56 -4.83 -17.05
C THR A 182 -2.44 -5.39 -15.64
N GLN A 183 -1.63 -4.73 -14.81
CA GLN A 183 -1.48 -5.11 -13.41
C GLN A 183 -2.58 -4.48 -12.57
N ASN A 184 -3.22 -5.28 -11.72
CA ASN A 184 -4.10 -4.78 -10.67
C ASN A 184 -3.27 -4.38 -9.46
N LEU A 185 -3.49 -3.17 -8.96
CA LEU A 185 -2.85 -2.61 -7.78
C LEU A 185 -3.87 -2.55 -6.64
N TYR A 186 -3.48 -3.03 -5.47
CA TYR A 186 -4.30 -2.96 -4.27
C TYR A 186 -3.54 -2.29 -3.14
N CYS A 187 -4.23 -1.41 -2.42
CA CYS A 187 -3.74 -0.77 -1.20
C CYS A 187 -4.82 -0.86 -0.11
N LEU A 188 -4.41 -0.92 1.14
CA LEU A 188 -5.31 -1.03 2.28
C LEU A 188 -5.10 0.14 3.22
N MET A 189 -6.18 0.83 3.61
CA MET A 189 -6.14 1.83 4.66
C MET A 189 -6.96 1.36 5.85
N LEU A 190 -6.36 1.36 7.02
CA LEU A 190 -7.02 1.16 8.30
C LEU A 190 -7.48 2.52 8.82
N VAL A 191 -8.70 2.60 9.35
CA VAL A 191 -9.29 3.88 9.78
C VAL A 191 -10.10 3.71 11.06
N ASP A 192 -9.69 4.43 12.11
CA ASP A 192 -10.46 4.59 13.38
C ASP A 192 -10.12 5.91 14.04
#